data_0bec79051b0634f30fc89f3b9b960db9
#
_entry.id   0bec79051b0634f30fc89f3b9b960db9
#
_cell.length_a   1.000
_cell.length_b   1.000
_cell.length_c   1.000
_cell.angle_alpha   90.00
_cell.angle_beta   90.00
_cell.angle_gamma   90.00
#
_symmetry.space_group_name_H-M   'P 1'
#
loop_
_entity.id
_entity.type
_entity.pdbx_description
1 polymer ?
#
loop_
_entity_poly.entity_id
_entity_poly.type
_entity_poly.pdbx_seq_one_letter_code
_entity_poly.pdbx_strand_id
1 'polypeptide(L)'
;MAPESCHARGSGLFSLPDPRCTPGAVSAEVTQGDIHSTICRRGYSKSVRPPESVTESEKRASMKAYGDRGPLRDYEYDHLIPLELGGAANDERNLWPEPGASPNPKDALEDRLRSIVCAGKLRLAVARREIAGDWVAAYRRLIRRRRGVTRSA
;
A
#
# COMPACT_ATOMS: atom_id res chain seq x y z
N MET A 1 3.31 5.55 19.07
CA MET A 1 2.58 6.81 18.76
C MET A 1 1.46 7.02 19.76
N ALA A 2 1.18 8.29 20.09
CA ALA A 2 0.10 8.64 21.01
C ALA A 2 -1.28 8.31 20.39
N PRO A 3 -2.30 7.97 21.22
CA PRO A 3 -3.66 7.79 20.75
C PRO A 3 -4.18 9.03 20.00
N GLU A 4 -4.90 8.80 18.90
CA GLU A 4 -5.56 9.87 18.10
C GLU A 4 -4.60 10.93 17.56
N SER A 5 -3.29 10.62 17.46
CA SER A 5 -2.28 11.57 16.97
C SER A 5 -2.14 11.58 15.45
N CYS A 6 -2.69 10.57 14.77
CA CYS A 6 -2.65 10.42 13.32
C CYS A 6 -4.03 10.67 12.71
N HIS A 7 -4.06 11.34 11.57
CA HIS A 7 -5.31 11.73 10.91
C HIS A 7 -5.31 11.31 9.45
N ALA A 8 -6.10 10.27 9.12
CA ALA A 8 -6.33 9.89 7.74
C ALA A 8 -7.04 11.02 6.97
N ARG A 9 -6.81 11.09 5.67
CA ARG A 9 -7.44 12.05 4.76
C ARG A 9 -8.43 11.33 3.86
N GLY A 10 -9.48 12.03 3.42
CA GLY A 10 -10.54 11.41 2.63
C GLY A 10 -11.46 10.54 3.49
N SER A 11 -12.22 9.68 2.84
CA SER A 11 -13.18 8.81 3.52
C SER A 11 -13.41 7.50 2.75
N GLY A 12 -13.84 6.48 3.50
CA GLY A 12 -14.18 5.17 2.93
C GLY A 12 -12.99 4.50 2.25
N LEU A 13 -13.26 3.79 1.16
CA LEU A 13 -12.26 2.98 0.44
C LEU A 13 -11.19 3.80 -0.29
N PHE A 14 -11.35 5.11 -0.37
CA PHE A 14 -10.39 6.03 -1.02
C PHE A 14 -9.73 6.96 -0.01
N SER A 15 -9.50 6.48 1.20
CA SER A 15 -8.76 7.18 2.24
C SER A 15 -7.26 7.17 1.97
N LEU A 16 -6.60 8.22 2.43
CA LEU A 16 -5.14 8.37 2.42
C LEU A 16 -4.64 8.37 3.87
N PRO A 17 -3.46 7.80 4.14
CA PRO A 17 -2.90 7.86 5.49
C PRO A 17 -2.42 9.27 5.84
N ASP A 18 -2.12 9.48 7.12
CA ASP A 18 -1.45 10.68 7.59
C ASP A 18 0.03 10.64 7.18
N PRO A 19 0.52 11.59 6.36
CA PRO A 19 1.90 11.56 5.91
C PRO A 19 2.92 11.80 7.03
N ARG A 20 2.50 12.33 8.16
CA ARG A 20 3.36 12.50 9.33
C ARG A 20 3.57 11.18 10.08
N CYS A 21 2.59 10.28 10.03
CA CYS A 21 2.64 8.98 10.68
C CYS A 21 3.08 7.87 9.71
N THR A 22 2.57 7.92 8.49
CA THR A 22 2.77 6.89 7.47
C THR A 22 3.21 7.53 6.15
N PRO A 23 4.46 7.99 6.07
CA PRO A 23 4.99 8.56 4.83
C PRO A 23 5.34 7.52 3.77
N GLY A 24 5.42 6.26 4.16
CA GLY A 24 5.97 5.17 3.38
C GLY A 24 7.42 4.89 3.73
N ALA A 25 7.82 3.65 3.64
CA ALA A 25 9.19 3.21 3.84
C ALA A 25 9.48 2.02 2.92
N VAL A 26 10.72 1.89 2.50
CA VAL A 26 11.15 0.86 1.55
C VAL A 26 12.12 -0.12 2.19
N SER A 27 12.12 -1.36 1.68
CA SER A 27 13.13 -2.35 2.02
C SER A 27 14.42 -2.06 1.27
N ALA A 28 15.53 -2.01 1.98
CA ALA A 28 16.85 -1.85 1.36
C ALA A 28 17.24 -3.05 0.47
N GLU A 29 16.58 -4.19 0.65
CA GLU A 29 16.83 -5.41 -0.12
C GLU A 29 16.24 -5.38 -1.53
N VAL A 30 15.36 -4.41 -1.82
CA VAL A 30 14.73 -4.27 -3.14
C VAL A 30 15.22 -3.01 -3.81
N THR A 31 15.99 -3.19 -4.88
CA THR A 31 16.54 -2.10 -5.70
C THR A 31 16.08 -2.27 -7.16
N GLN A 32 16.20 -1.23 -7.96
CA GLN A 32 15.89 -1.31 -9.39
C GLN A 32 16.68 -2.43 -10.08
N GLY A 33 17.94 -2.61 -9.69
CA GLY A 33 18.82 -3.62 -10.30
C GLY A 33 18.45 -5.06 -10.01
N ASP A 34 17.74 -5.33 -8.92
CA ASP A 34 17.39 -6.69 -8.49
C ASP A 34 15.89 -7.01 -8.53
N ILE A 35 15.07 -6.19 -9.20
CA ILE A 35 13.62 -6.41 -9.24
C ILE A 35 13.25 -7.81 -9.73
N HIS A 36 13.98 -8.38 -10.68
CA HIS A 36 13.67 -9.70 -11.25
C HIS A 36 13.94 -10.85 -10.30
N SER A 37 14.85 -10.69 -9.35
CA SER A 37 15.13 -11.68 -8.30
C SER A 37 14.35 -11.41 -7.00
N THR A 38 13.66 -10.29 -6.91
CA THR A 38 12.84 -9.89 -5.77
C THR A 38 11.38 -9.72 -6.17
N ILE A 39 10.88 -8.50 -6.27
CA ILE A 39 9.45 -8.21 -6.45
C ILE A 39 8.83 -8.82 -7.72
N CYS A 40 9.61 -9.02 -8.77
CA CYS A 40 9.11 -9.63 -10.02
C CYS A 40 9.13 -11.15 -9.98
N ARG A 41 9.70 -11.74 -8.95
CA ARG A 41 9.67 -13.18 -8.72
C ARG A 41 8.33 -13.57 -8.10
N ARG A 42 7.73 -14.63 -8.65
CA ARG A 42 6.49 -15.19 -8.11
C ARG A 42 6.65 -15.60 -6.64
N GLY A 43 5.71 -15.19 -5.80
CA GLY A 43 5.70 -15.54 -4.38
C GLY A 43 6.56 -14.66 -3.49
N TYR A 44 7.21 -13.62 -4.03
CA TYR A 44 8.07 -12.74 -3.25
C TYR A 44 7.31 -12.07 -2.09
N SER A 45 6.17 -11.43 -2.35
CA SER A 45 5.40 -10.72 -1.33
C SER A 45 4.99 -11.64 -0.18
N LYS A 46 4.58 -12.86 -0.51
CA LYS A 46 4.22 -13.86 0.50
C LYS A 46 5.44 -14.25 1.34
N SER A 47 6.63 -14.35 0.73
CA SER A 47 7.86 -14.78 1.42
C SER A 47 8.36 -13.75 2.44
N VAL A 48 8.05 -12.47 2.26
CA VAL A 48 8.50 -11.38 3.16
C VAL A 48 7.39 -10.85 4.07
N ARG A 49 6.16 -11.32 3.91
CA ARG A 49 5.03 -10.88 4.72
C ARG A 49 5.17 -11.31 6.17
N PRO A 50 5.05 -10.36 7.12
CA PRO A 50 5.08 -10.70 8.54
C PRO A 50 3.92 -11.63 8.92
N PRO A 51 4.10 -12.51 9.92
CA PRO A 51 3.01 -13.37 10.39
C PRO A 51 1.91 -12.53 11.06
N GLU A 52 0.66 -12.98 10.91
CA GLU A 52 -0.51 -12.31 11.47
C GLU A 52 -0.45 -12.18 12.99
N SER A 53 0.17 -13.15 13.66
CA SER A 53 0.39 -13.11 15.11
C SER A 53 1.19 -11.87 15.57
N VAL A 54 2.06 -11.35 14.71
CA VAL A 54 2.81 -10.11 14.96
C VAL A 54 2.00 -8.89 14.57
N THR A 55 1.39 -8.91 13.38
CA THR A 55 0.71 -7.75 12.80
C THR A 55 -0.62 -7.43 13.47
N GLU A 56 -1.28 -8.37 14.11
CA GLU A 56 -2.57 -8.10 14.77
C GLU A 56 -2.44 -7.09 15.91
N SER A 57 -1.46 -7.26 16.81
CA SER A 57 -1.22 -6.31 17.89
C SER A 57 -0.78 -4.94 17.37
N GLU A 58 0.03 -4.93 16.32
CA GLU A 58 0.46 -3.71 15.66
C GLU A 58 -0.72 -2.98 15.00
N LYS A 59 -1.63 -3.70 14.36
CA LYS A 59 -2.86 -3.16 13.78
C LYS A 59 -3.72 -2.47 14.83
N ARG A 60 -3.91 -3.09 16.00
CA ARG A 60 -4.67 -2.51 17.11
C ARG A 60 -4.04 -1.20 17.59
N ALA A 61 -2.72 -1.17 17.76
CA ALA A 61 -1.98 0.02 18.15
C ALA A 61 -2.08 1.13 17.10
N SER A 62 -1.98 0.78 15.82
CA SER A 62 -2.11 1.71 14.70
C SER A 62 -3.52 2.30 14.62
N MET A 63 -4.55 1.47 14.76
CA MET A 63 -5.94 1.95 14.79
C MET A 63 -6.16 2.94 15.93
N LYS A 64 -5.59 2.68 17.10
CA LYS A 64 -5.67 3.60 18.24
C LYS A 64 -4.97 4.92 17.94
N ALA A 65 -3.80 4.89 17.32
CA ALA A 65 -3.08 6.09 16.91
C ALA A 65 -3.87 6.93 15.89
N TYR A 66 -4.60 6.26 14.99
CA TYR A 66 -5.45 6.89 13.97
C TYR A 66 -6.85 7.26 14.48
N GLY A 67 -7.19 6.94 15.73
CA GLY A 67 -8.52 7.21 16.28
C GLY A 67 -9.64 6.34 15.70
N ASP A 68 -9.28 5.22 15.11
CA ASP A 68 -10.24 4.27 14.52
C ASP A 68 -10.85 3.39 15.60
N ARG A 69 -12.17 3.35 15.68
CA ARG A 69 -12.92 2.69 16.75
C ARG A 69 -13.77 1.50 16.28
N GLY A 70 -13.78 1.24 14.98
CA GLY A 70 -14.54 0.12 14.42
C GLY A 70 -13.90 -1.24 14.72
N PRO A 71 -14.58 -2.33 14.32
CA PRO A 71 -14.01 -3.66 14.46
C PRO A 71 -12.78 -3.84 13.57
N LEU A 72 -11.84 -4.68 14.00
CA LEU A 72 -10.59 -4.93 13.26
C LEU A 72 -10.84 -5.36 11.81
N ARG A 73 -11.88 -6.15 11.57
CA ARG A 73 -12.23 -6.68 10.23
C ARG A 73 -12.64 -5.61 9.22
N ASP A 74 -12.98 -4.41 9.69
CA ASP A 74 -13.37 -3.30 8.81
C ASP A 74 -12.16 -2.52 8.29
N TYR A 75 -10.96 -2.90 8.71
CA TYR A 75 -9.70 -2.27 8.32
C TYR A 75 -8.71 -3.32 7.86
N GLU A 76 -7.91 -2.96 6.87
CA GLU A 76 -6.70 -3.69 6.48
C GLU A 76 -5.48 -3.03 7.12
N TYR A 77 -4.59 -3.79 7.74
CA TYR A 77 -3.30 -3.26 8.16
C TYR A 77 -2.39 -3.24 6.93
N ASP A 78 -2.46 -2.13 6.20
CA ASP A 78 -1.96 -1.99 4.85
C ASP A 78 -0.52 -1.46 4.82
N HIS A 79 0.29 -2.06 3.95
CA HIS A 79 1.57 -1.50 3.57
C HIS A 79 1.30 -0.37 2.56
N LEU A 80 1.59 0.89 2.91
CA LEU A 80 1.36 2.02 2.00
C LEU A 80 2.12 1.83 0.69
N ILE A 81 3.42 1.55 0.78
CA ILE A 81 4.19 1.02 -0.34
C ILE A 81 4.10 -0.51 -0.21
N PRO A 82 3.44 -1.19 -1.16
CA PRO A 82 3.17 -2.60 -1.00
C PRO A 82 4.45 -3.45 -1.06
N LEU A 83 4.39 -4.63 -0.49
CA LEU A 83 5.51 -5.58 -0.55
C LEU A 83 5.92 -5.89 -1.99
N GLU A 84 4.96 -5.93 -2.89
CA GLU A 84 5.20 -6.17 -4.33
C GLU A 84 5.86 -5.00 -5.07
N LEU A 85 6.05 -3.87 -4.41
CA LEU A 85 6.90 -2.76 -4.86
C LEU A 85 8.10 -2.54 -3.93
N GLY A 86 8.40 -3.52 -3.09
CA GLY A 86 9.54 -3.45 -2.17
C GLY A 86 9.33 -2.52 -0.99
N GLY A 87 8.10 -2.33 -0.55
CA GLY A 87 7.80 -1.63 0.69
C GLY A 87 8.39 -2.36 1.89
N ALA A 88 8.74 -1.61 2.94
CA ALA A 88 9.24 -2.19 4.18
C ALA A 88 8.16 -3.06 4.84
N ALA A 89 8.53 -4.28 5.16
CA ALA A 89 7.56 -5.28 5.64
C ALA A 89 7.07 -5.01 7.07
N ASN A 90 7.92 -4.45 7.92
CA ASN A 90 7.61 -4.25 9.33
C ASN A 90 8.15 -2.93 9.87
N ASP A 91 7.83 -1.84 9.18
CA ASP A 91 8.18 -0.47 9.59
C ASP A 91 6.88 0.31 9.76
N GLU A 92 6.65 0.87 10.95
CA GLU A 92 5.45 1.66 11.27
C GLU A 92 5.20 2.79 10.27
N ARG A 93 6.25 3.38 9.71
CA ARG A 93 6.14 4.45 8.71
C ARG A 93 5.53 3.98 7.39
N ASN A 94 5.44 2.68 7.19
CA ASN A 94 4.86 2.06 5.99
C ASN A 94 3.54 1.34 6.25
N LEU A 95 3.03 1.37 7.46
CA LEU A 95 1.85 0.59 7.85
C LEU A 95 0.77 1.50 8.44
N TRP A 96 -0.47 1.29 8.02
CA TRP A 96 -1.60 2.09 8.49
C TRP A 96 -2.91 1.28 8.42
N PRO A 97 -3.92 1.65 9.23
CA PRO A 97 -5.22 1.00 9.18
C PRO A 97 -6.04 1.56 8.01
N GLU A 98 -5.95 0.92 6.86
CA GLU A 98 -6.74 1.30 5.68
C GLU A 98 -8.19 0.88 5.87
N PRO A 99 -9.17 1.81 5.73
CA PRO A 99 -10.58 1.45 5.76
C PRO A 99 -10.95 0.49 4.64
N GLY A 100 -11.69 -0.55 4.98
CA GLY A 100 -12.13 -1.58 4.05
C GLY A 100 -11.25 -2.83 4.09
N ALA A 101 -11.90 -3.98 3.90
CA ALA A 101 -11.20 -5.26 3.83
C ALA A 101 -10.61 -5.49 2.43
N SER A 102 -9.58 -6.29 2.34
CA SER A 102 -9.08 -6.79 1.06
C SER A 102 -10.06 -7.82 0.46
N PRO A 103 -10.31 -7.86 -0.86
CA PRO A 103 -9.75 -6.95 -1.86
C PRO A 103 -10.40 -5.56 -1.86
N ASN A 104 -9.62 -4.53 -2.11
CA ASN A 104 -10.06 -3.15 -2.16
C ASN A 104 -9.43 -2.43 -3.37
N PRO A 105 -9.83 -1.16 -3.67
CA PRO A 105 -9.29 -0.46 -4.83
C PRO A 105 -7.77 -0.32 -4.87
N LYS A 106 -7.13 -0.14 -3.72
CA LYS A 106 -5.68 0.00 -3.65
C LYS A 106 -4.96 -1.27 -4.11
N ASP A 107 -5.50 -2.45 -3.82
CA ASP A 107 -4.93 -3.73 -4.28
C ASP A 107 -4.79 -3.77 -5.81
N ALA A 108 -5.79 -3.30 -6.54
CA ALA A 108 -5.76 -3.26 -8.01
C ALA A 108 -4.64 -2.32 -8.53
N LEU A 109 -4.43 -1.19 -7.87
CA LEU A 109 -3.35 -0.27 -8.20
C LEU A 109 -1.98 -0.89 -7.93
N GLU A 110 -1.82 -1.57 -6.81
CA GLU A 110 -0.59 -2.26 -6.43
C GLU A 110 -0.17 -3.26 -7.50
N ASP A 111 -1.08 -4.12 -7.91
CA ASP A 111 -0.84 -5.12 -8.94
C ASP A 111 -0.50 -4.47 -10.29
N ARG A 112 -1.19 -3.40 -10.64
CA ARG A 112 -0.95 -2.66 -11.88
C ARG A 112 0.43 -2.03 -11.91
N LEU A 113 0.82 -1.35 -10.84
CA LEU A 113 2.14 -0.73 -10.74
C LEU A 113 3.26 -1.78 -10.80
N ARG A 114 3.11 -2.89 -10.08
CA ARG A 114 4.07 -3.99 -10.16
C ARG A 114 4.23 -4.50 -11.60
N SER A 115 3.13 -4.71 -12.30
CA SER A 115 3.16 -5.17 -13.70
C SER A 115 3.93 -4.23 -14.61
N ILE A 116 3.70 -2.91 -14.47
CA ILE A 116 4.37 -1.90 -15.29
C ILE A 116 5.87 -1.84 -14.96
N VAL A 117 6.22 -1.90 -13.68
CA VAL A 117 7.63 -1.90 -13.23
C VAL A 117 8.35 -3.15 -13.74
N CYS A 118 7.74 -4.32 -13.56
CA CYS A 118 8.34 -5.59 -13.99
C CYS A 118 8.46 -5.72 -15.52
N ALA A 119 7.60 -5.01 -16.26
CA ALA A 119 7.72 -4.91 -17.72
C ALA A 119 8.80 -3.91 -18.19
N GLY A 120 9.46 -3.23 -17.27
CA GLY A 120 10.50 -2.25 -17.57
C GLY A 120 9.97 -0.92 -18.10
N LYS A 121 8.67 -0.63 -17.93
CA LYS A 121 8.01 0.57 -18.46
C LYS A 121 7.87 1.70 -17.45
N LEU A 122 8.18 1.46 -16.19
CA LEU A 122 8.15 2.44 -15.11
C LEU A 122 9.25 2.13 -14.12
N ARG A 123 9.99 3.15 -13.71
CA ARG A 123 11.04 2.97 -12.70
C ARG A 123 10.41 2.69 -11.33
N LEU A 124 11.04 1.83 -10.56
CA LEU A 124 10.59 1.45 -9.22
C LEU A 124 10.40 2.67 -8.31
N ALA A 125 11.37 3.60 -8.32
CA ALA A 125 11.29 4.82 -7.50
C ALA A 125 10.06 5.67 -7.86
N VAL A 126 9.67 5.74 -9.12
CA VAL A 126 8.49 6.48 -9.57
C VAL A 126 7.21 5.79 -9.07
N ALA A 127 7.11 4.47 -9.23
CA ALA A 127 5.96 3.70 -8.74
C ALA A 127 5.76 3.89 -7.23
N ARG A 128 6.84 3.83 -6.47
CA ARG A 128 6.82 4.03 -5.01
C ARG A 128 6.34 5.43 -4.63
N ARG A 129 6.80 6.47 -5.33
CA ARG A 129 6.34 7.85 -5.08
C ARG A 129 4.87 8.05 -5.40
N GLU A 130 4.42 7.46 -6.50
CA GLU A 130 3.02 7.53 -6.92
C GLU A 130 2.08 6.96 -5.85
N ILE A 131 2.39 5.78 -5.35
CA ILE A 131 1.52 5.11 -4.38
C ILE A 131 1.64 5.72 -2.98
N ALA A 132 2.81 6.15 -2.57
CA ALA A 132 3.02 6.76 -1.26
C ALA A 132 2.49 8.19 -1.18
N GLY A 133 2.60 8.96 -2.25
CA GLY A 133 2.20 10.37 -2.28
C GLY A 133 0.68 10.56 -2.29
N ASP A 134 0.04 10.00 -3.31
CA ASP A 134 -1.43 10.04 -3.46
C ASP A 134 -1.88 8.83 -4.30
N TRP A 135 -2.10 7.72 -3.63
CA TRP A 135 -2.51 6.49 -4.30
C TRP A 135 -3.89 6.62 -4.97
N VAL A 136 -4.75 7.49 -4.43
CA VAL A 136 -6.10 7.70 -4.98
C VAL A 136 -6.02 8.38 -6.34
N ALA A 137 -5.16 9.40 -6.49
CA ALA A 137 -4.92 10.04 -7.79
C ALA A 137 -4.30 9.06 -8.79
N ALA A 138 -3.34 8.25 -8.37
CA ALA A 138 -2.73 7.22 -9.20
C ALA A 138 -3.75 6.17 -9.64
N TYR A 139 -4.63 5.74 -8.75
CA TYR A 139 -5.72 4.82 -9.05
C TYR A 139 -6.63 5.38 -10.15
N ARG A 140 -7.07 6.63 -10.00
CA ARG A 140 -7.94 7.29 -10.98
C ARG A 140 -7.30 7.37 -12.36
N ARG A 141 -6.01 7.63 -12.41
CA ARG A 141 -5.26 7.73 -13.66
C ARG A 141 -5.01 6.37 -14.32
N LEU A 142 -4.61 5.35 -13.55
CA LEU A 142 -4.14 4.08 -14.09
C LEU A 142 -5.22 2.99 -14.19
N ILE A 143 -6.21 3.02 -13.35
CA ILE A 143 -7.26 2.00 -13.27
C ILE A 143 -8.58 2.51 -13.84
N ARG A 144 -9.06 3.66 -13.35
CA ARG A 144 -10.38 4.19 -13.71
C ARG A 144 -10.48 4.63 -15.16
N ARG A 145 -9.42 5.22 -15.75
CA ARG A 145 -9.39 5.64 -17.16
C ARG A 145 -9.46 4.47 -18.14
N ARG A 146 -8.91 3.31 -17.80
CA ARG A 146 -8.97 2.11 -18.64
C ARG A 146 -10.40 1.59 -18.83
N ARG A 147 -11.26 1.75 -17.81
CA ARG A 147 -12.67 1.35 -17.90
C ARG A 147 -13.50 2.29 -18.79
N GLY A 148 -13.05 3.52 -19.00
CA GLY A 148 -13.71 4.50 -19.88
C GLY A 148 -13.41 4.30 -21.36
N VAL A 149 -12.26 3.74 -21.71
CA VAL A 149 -11.82 3.55 -23.11
C VAL A 149 -12.47 2.32 -23.77
N THR A 150 -12.93 1.36 -22.98
CA THR A 150 -13.61 0.14 -23.49
C THR A 150 -15.10 0.33 -23.75
N ARG A 151 -15.66 1.53 -23.52
CA ARG A 151 -17.09 1.83 -23.78
C ARG A 151 -17.35 2.61 -25.06
N SER A 152 -16.34 2.80 -25.92
CA SER A 152 -16.46 3.51 -27.20
C SER A 152 -16.05 2.61 -28.36
N ALA A 153 -16.63 1.41 -28.45
CA ALA A 153 -16.55 0.59 -29.63
C ALA A 153 -17.90 -0.08 -29.88
#